data_1f4cb8347b12433c849047b6dcdd088d
#
_entry.id   1f4cb8347b12433c849047b6dcdd088d
#
_cell.length_a   1.000
_cell.length_b   1.000
_cell.length_c   1.000
_cell.angle_alpha   90.00
_cell.angle_beta   90.00
_cell.angle_gamma   90.00
#
_symmetry.space_group_name_H-M   'P 1'
#
loop_
_entity.id
_entity.type
_entity.pdbx_description
1 polymer ?
#
loop_
_entity_poly.entity_id
_entity_poly.type
_entity_poly.pdbx_seq_one_letter_code
_entity_poly.pdbx_strand_id
1 'polypeptide(L)'
;MKQKEFAIRMFGDAISERMKELEMTKTDLARAAEISLPTLQSALEGRSVRMDTVVAICYALEVNDDRDFWETDYYKPALDRI
;
A
#
# COMPACT_ATOMS: atom_id res chain seq x y z
N MET A 1 23.67 -6.40 -11.28
CA MET A 1 23.60 -6.09 -10.02
C MET A 1 22.23 -6.05 -9.44
N LYS A 2 22.16 -6.38 -8.21
CA LYS A 2 20.90 -6.53 -7.64
C LYS A 2 20.39 -5.23 -7.14
N GLN A 3 19.17 -4.92 -7.41
CA GLN A 3 18.67 -3.76 -6.89
C GLN A 3 18.22 -3.89 -5.52
N LYS A 4 18.15 -2.83 -4.79
CA LYS A 4 17.59 -2.85 -3.50
C LYS A 4 16.16 -3.10 -3.60
N GLU A 5 15.65 -3.94 -2.78
CA GLU A 5 14.27 -4.24 -2.76
C GLU A 5 13.65 -3.76 -1.52
N PHE A 6 12.48 -3.16 -1.61
CA PHE A 6 11.76 -2.74 -0.44
C PHE A 6 10.50 -3.56 -0.34
N ALA A 7 10.21 -4.04 0.81
CA ALA A 7 8.95 -4.68 1.09
C ALA A 7 8.06 -3.61 1.67
N ILE A 8 7.10 -3.15 0.92
CA ILE A 8 6.21 -2.10 1.38
C ILE A 8 4.90 -2.74 1.73
N ARG A 9 4.47 -2.53 2.96
CA ARG A 9 3.23 -3.08 3.44
C ARG A 9 2.34 -1.97 3.91
N MET A 10 1.09 -2.01 3.50
CA MET A 10 0.14 -1.00 3.91
C MET A 10 -0.61 -1.50 5.14
N PHE A 11 -1.14 -0.56 5.89
CA PHE A 11 -1.91 -0.89 7.07
C PHE A 11 -3.36 -1.01 6.66
N GLY A 12 -3.84 -2.24 6.59
CA GLY A 12 -5.20 -2.50 6.11
C GLY A 12 -6.26 -1.78 6.91
N ASP A 13 -6.06 -1.66 8.22
CA ASP A 13 -7.03 -0.99 9.06
C ASP A 13 -7.14 0.48 8.71
N ALA A 14 -6.02 1.13 8.40
CA ALA A 14 -6.04 2.52 8.03
C ALA A 14 -6.76 2.71 6.69
N ILE A 15 -6.51 1.80 5.75
CA ILE A 15 -7.19 1.85 4.47
C ILE A 15 -8.68 1.68 4.68
N SER A 16 -9.08 0.69 5.47
CA SER A 16 -10.49 0.40 5.69
C SER A 16 -11.22 1.56 6.35
N GLU A 17 -10.57 2.20 7.31
CA GLU A 17 -11.18 3.32 7.97
C GLU A 17 -11.38 4.48 7.04
N ARG A 18 -10.37 4.75 6.21
CA ARG A 18 -10.49 5.85 5.27
C ARG A 18 -11.55 5.57 4.23
N MET A 19 -11.65 4.30 3.81
CA MET A 19 -12.71 3.91 2.88
C MET A 19 -14.08 4.20 3.46
N LYS A 20 -14.25 3.91 4.76
CA LYS A 20 -15.50 4.19 5.41
C LYS A 20 -15.80 5.67 5.41
N GLU A 21 -14.81 6.49 5.69
CA GLU A 21 -15.00 7.93 5.71
C GLU A 21 -15.43 8.45 4.33
N LEU A 22 -14.92 7.84 3.29
CA LEU A 22 -15.24 8.25 1.94
C LEU A 22 -16.40 7.47 1.34
N GLU A 23 -16.93 6.52 2.10
CA GLU A 23 -18.05 5.69 1.67
C GLU A 23 -17.72 4.94 0.38
N MET A 24 -16.53 4.38 0.34
CA MET A 24 -16.07 3.62 -0.81
C MET A 24 -16.11 2.14 -0.54
N THR A 25 -16.50 1.37 -1.55
CA THR A 25 -16.38 -0.08 -1.49
C THR A 25 -15.01 -0.46 -2.01
N LYS A 26 -14.64 -1.73 -1.86
CA LYS A 26 -13.38 -2.20 -2.41
C LYS A 26 -13.35 -2.02 -3.92
N THR A 27 -14.47 -2.28 -4.59
CA THR A 27 -14.52 -2.10 -6.02
C THR A 27 -14.31 -0.63 -6.39
N ASP A 28 -14.91 0.28 -5.61
CA ASP A 28 -14.74 1.69 -5.87
C ASP A 28 -13.27 2.10 -5.73
N LEU A 29 -12.63 1.62 -4.68
CA LEU A 29 -11.25 1.99 -4.45
C LEU A 29 -10.34 1.41 -5.52
N ALA A 30 -10.53 0.13 -5.86
CA ALA A 30 -9.69 -0.49 -6.88
C ALA A 30 -9.82 0.25 -8.19
N ARG A 31 -11.05 0.65 -8.52
CA ARG A 31 -11.28 1.37 -9.76
C ARG A 31 -10.63 2.75 -9.72
N ALA A 32 -10.77 3.47 -8.64
CA ALA A 32 -10.18 4.79 -8.51
C ALA A 32 -8.66 4.74 -8.54
N ALA A 33 -8.07 3.69 -7.98
CA ALA A 33 -6.64 3.53 -7.97
C ALA A 33 -6.12 2.84 -9.23
N GLU A 34 -7.04 2.36 -10.07
CA GLU A 34 -6.67 1.68 -11.31
C GLU A 34 -5.84 0.45 -11.05
N ILE A 35 -6.23 -0.32 -10.04
CA ILE A 35 -5.55 -1.56 -9.72
C ILE A 35 -6.60 -2.67 -9.67
N SER A 36 -6.14 -3.91 -9.73
CA SER A 36 -7.05 -5.03 -9.68
C SER A 36 -7.51 -5.27 -8.25
N LEU A 37 -8.64 -5.92 -8.10
CA LEU A 37 -9.12 -6.27 -6.77
C LEU A 37 -8.15 -7.16 -6.02
N PRO A 38 -7.53 -8.17 -6.64
CA PRO A 38 -6.54 -8.96 -5.92
C PRO A 38 -5.35 -8.13 -5.41
N THR A 39 -4.94 -7.12 -6.17
CA THR A 39 -3.87 -6.24 -5.72
C THR A 39 -4.32 -5.44 -4.50
N LEU A 40 -5.53 -4.91 -4.54
CA LEU A 40 -6.06 -4.19 -3.41
C LEU A 40 -6.20 -5.11 -2.20
N GLN A 41 -6.66 -6.34 -2.42
CA GLN A 41 -6.82 -7.28 -1.34
C GLN A 41 -5.47 -7.57 -0.68
N SER A 42 -4.40 -7.70 -1.47
CA SER A 42 -3.07 -7.90 -0.91
C SER A 42 -2.67 -6.73 -0.02
N ALA A 43 -2.95 -5.52 -0.45
CA ALA A 43 -2.64 -4.35 0.36
C ALA A 43 -3.44 -4.37 1.66
N LEU A 44 -4.70 -4.75 1.60
CA LEU A 44 -5.54 -4.78 2.79
C LEU A 44 -5.10 -5.86 3.77
N GLU A 45 -4.49 -6.91 3.27
CA GLU A 45 -4.03 -8.00 4.11
C GLU A 45 -2.61 -7.79 4.63
N GLY A 46 -2.02 -6.67 4.31
CA GLY A 46 -0.68 -6.39 4.81
C GLY A 46 0.43 -7.11 4.06
N ARG A 47 0.15 -7.58 2.85
CA ARG A 47 1.19 -8.21 2.06
C ARG A 47 2.00 -7.15 1.36
N SER A 48 3.20 -7.52 0.94
CA SER A 48 4.06 -6.59 0.25
C SER A 48 3.46 -6.17 -1.07
N VAL A 49 3.52 -4.89 -1.36
CA VAL A 49 3.04 -4.35 -2.63
C VAL A 49 4.09 -3.40 -3.17
N ARG A 50 3.91 -3.00 -4.40
CA ARG A 50 4.86 -2.10 -5.04
C ARG A 50 4.56 -0.67 -4.64
N MET A 51 5.58 0.16 -4.72
CA MET A 51 5.41 1.55 -4.34
C MET A 51 4.36 2.26 -5.17
N ASP A 52 4.30 1.96 -6.47
CA ASP A 52 3.30 2.61 -7.29
C ASP A 52 1.88 2.21 -6.87
N THR A 53 1.72 1.00 -6.33
CA THR A 53 0.44 0.59 -5.79
C THR A 53 0.09 1.41 -4.55
N VAL A 54 1.07 1.62 -3.68
CA VAL A 54 0.86 2.43 -2.48
C VAL A 54 0.43 3.85 -2.87
N VAL A 55 1.16 4.43 -3.81
CA VAL A 55 0.86 5.78 -4.25
C VAL A 55 -0.54 5.86 -4.85
N ALA A 56 -0.90 4.86 -5.66
CA ALA A 56 -2.21 4.86 -6.30
C ALA A 56 -3.33 4.77 -5.27
N ILE A 57 -3.17 3.90 -4.27
CA ILE A 57 -4.18 3.73 -3.25
C ILE A 57 -4.31 5.00 -2.41
N CYS A 58 -3.19 5.57 -2.00
CA CYS A 58 -3.23 6.77 -1.17
C CYS A 58 -3.84 7.94 -1.95
N TYR A 59 -3.52 8.04 -3.23
CA TYR A 59 -4.09 9.09 -4.05
C TYR A 59 -5.61 8.91 -4.17
N ALA A 60 -6.05 7.69 -4.39
CA ALA A 60 -7.48 7.42 -4.51
C ALA A 60 -8.21 7.68 -3.21
N LEU A 61 -7.54 7.53 -2.07
CA LEU A 61 -8.12 7.79 -0.78
C LEU A 61 -8.00 9.26 -0.37
N GLU A 62 -7.41 10.07 -1.21
CA GLU A 62 -7.27 11.50 -0.94
C GLU A 62 -6.50 11.75 0.34
N VAL A 63 -5.41 11.02 0.51
CA VAL A 63 -4.60 11.12 1.70
C VAL A 63 -3.45 12.08 1.44
N ASN A 64 -3.33 13.12 2.25
CA ASN A 64 -2.25 14.07 2.10
C ASN A 64 -0.96 13.59 2.76
N ASP A 65 -1.07 12.97 3.91
CA ASP A 65 0.10 12.46 4.61
C ASP A 65 -0.08 10.97 4.71
N ASP A 66 0.66 10.22 3.92
CA ASP A 66 0.45 8.79 3.80
C ASP A 66 1.28 7.97 4.78
N ARG A 67 2.01 8.63 5.69
CA ARG A 67 2.87 7.89 6.59
C ARG A 67 2.13 6.94 7.51
N ASP A 68 0.86 7.23 7.77
CA ASP A 68 0.08 6.36 8.63
C ASP A 68 -0.53 5.19 7.89
N PHE A 69 -0.27 5.08 6.58
CA PHE A 69 -0.90 4.06 5.77
C PHE A 69 0.02 2.95 5.33
N TRP A 70 1.32 3.12 5.46
CA TRP A 70 2.24 2.09 4.99
C TRP A 70 3.57 2.18 5.70
N GLU A 71 4.32 1.08 5.63
CA GLU A 71 5.67 1.06 6.16
C GLU A 71 6.55 0.33 5.18
N THR A 72 7.82 0.70 5.18
CA THR A 72 8.80 0.10 4.30
C THR A 72 9.77 -0.69 5.12
N ASP A 73 9.93 -1.96 4.75
CA ASP A 73 10.97 -2.77 5.33
C ASP A 73 12.08 -2.80 4.32
N TYR A 74 13.22 -2.24 4.67
CA TYR A 74 14.36 -2.40 3.82
C TYR A 74 14.81 -3.81 3.91
N TYR A 75 15.44 -4.27 2.87
CA TYR A 75 15.99 -5.59 2.87
C TYR A 75 17.20 -5.59 3.75
N LYS A 76 17.00 -5.84 5.00
CA LYS A 76 18.02 -5.75 5.97
C LYS A 76 19.19 -6.67 5.81
N PRO A 77 19.01 -7.89 5.36
CA PRO A 77 20.17 -8.76 5.22
C PRO A 77 21.25 -8.18 4.33
N ALA A 78 20.87 -7.40 3.36
CA ALA A 78 21.89 -6.82 2.53
C ALA A 78 22.72 -5.82 3.29
N LEU A 79 22.09 -5.11 4.20
CA LEU A 79 22.82 -4.16 5.00
C LEU A 79 23.63 -4.85 6.05
N ASP A 80 23.09 -5.88 6.64
CA ASP A 80 23.80 -6.57 7.71
C ASP A 80 25.03 -7.25 7.22
N ARG A 81 25.13 -7.55 5.97
CA ARG A 81 26.28 -8.22 5.51
C ARG A 81 27.38 -7.32 5.17
N ILE A 82 27.22 -6.07 5.28
CA ILE A 82 28.25 -5.13 4.94
C ILE A 82 29.26 -4.94 6.01
#